data_81871f07235b9458cdd4c173726cc572
#
_entry.id   81871f07235b9458cdd4c173726cc572
#
_cell.length_a   1.000
_cell.length_b   1.000
_cell.length_c   1.000
_cell.angle_alpha   90.00
_cell.angle_beta   90.00
_cell.angle_gamma   90.00
#
_symmetry.space_group_name_H-M   'P 1'
#
loop_
_entity.id
_entity.type
_entity.pdbx_description
1 polymer ?
#
loop_
_entity_poly.entity_id
_entity_poly.type
_entity_poly.pdbx_seq_one_letter_code
_entity_poly.pdbx_strand_id
1 'polypeptide(L)' 'MVLDPYVKMYLLYNSQRIAKKKTHVKKRTLNPVFNESFVFDIPVGAEGLDNVSLEFMLLDWDRVTKNEVLRHTELSK' A
#
# COMPACT_ATOMS: atom_id res chain seq x y z
N MET A 1 -23.02 -0.06 -5.72
CA MET A 1 -22.23 0.19 -4.50
C MET A 1 -21.14 1.19 -4.81
N VAL A 2 -20.95 2.14 -3.91
CA VAL A 2 -19.92 3.19 -4.08
C VAL A 2 -18.85 2.98 -3.02
N LEU A 3 -17.60 3.06 -3.43
CA LEU A 3 -16.44 2.87 -2.56
C LEU A 3 -15.65 4.17 -2.43
N ASP A 4 -14.95 4.30 -1.30
CA ASP A 4 -13.98 5.34 -1.06
C ASP A 4 -12.59 4.69 -0.99
N PRO A 5 -12.00 4.28 -2.12
CA PRO A 5 -10.79 3.47 -2.12
C PRO A 5 -9.53 4.26 -1.83
N TYR A 6 -8.58 3.59 -1.21
CA TYR A 6 -7.21 4.07 -1.07
C TYR A 6 -6.27 2.88 -1.03
N VAL A 7 -4.99 3.14 -1.29
CA VAL A 7 -3.96 2.10 -1.28
C VAL A 7 -3.02 2.36 -0.10
N LYS A 8 -2.75 1.31 0.65
CA LYS A 8 -1.73 1.30 1.70
C LYS A 8 -0.57 0.44 1.22
N MET A 9 0.65 0.93 1.40
CA MET A 9 1.85 0.25 0.97
C MET A 9 2.79 0.05 2.14
N TYR A 10 3.42 -1.13 2.19
CA TYR A 10 4.48 -1.41 3.15
C TYR A 10 5.74 -1.80 2.42
N LEU A 11 6.87 -1.29 2.90
CA LEU A 11 8.17 -1.82 2.53
C LEU A 11 8.52 -2.89 3.56
N LEU A 12 8.86 -4.09 3.08
CA LEU A 12 9.25 -5.20 3.93
C LEU A 12 10.74 -5.49 3.72
N TYR A 13 11.42 -5.78 4.81
CA TYR A 13 12.79 -6.27 4.79
C TYR A 13 12.88 -7.47 5.71
N ASN A 14 13.37 -8.59 5.18
CA ASN A 14 13.38 -9.86 5.90
C ASN A 14 11.99 -10.22 6.44
N SER A 15 10.97 -10.01 5.60
CA SER A 15 9.56 -10.29 5.90
C SER A 15 8.97 -9.44 7.03
N GLN A 16 9.63 -8.34 7.38
CA GLN A 16 9.13 -7.42 8.40
C GLN A 16 8.76 -6.09 7.76
N ARG A 17 7.62 -5.54 8.14
CA ARG A 17 7.18 -4.23 7.70
C ARG A 17 8.02 -3.15 8.38
N ILE A 18 8.84 -2.42 7.59
CA ILE A 18 9.75 -1.41 8.11
C ILE A 18 9.34 0.02 7.75
N ALA A 19 8.45 0.19 6.78
CA ALA A 19 7.94 1.50 6.41
C ALA A 19 6.54 1.37 5.84
N LYS A 20 5.75 2.43 5.97
CA LYS A 20 4.37 2.46 5.51
C LYS A 20 4.08 3.80 4.83
N LYS A 21 3.37 3.74 3.72
CA LYS A 21 2.82 4.92 3.04
C LYS A 21 1.42 4.60 2.56
N LYS A 22 0.63 5.63 2.31
CA LYS A 22 -0.73 5.45 1.80
C LYS A 22 -1.09 6.60 0.86
N THR A 23 -1.98 6.30 -0.09
CA THR A 23 -2.53 7.30 -1.00
C THR A 23 -3.60 8.13 -0.30
N HIS A 24 -4.01 9.20 -0.95
CA HIS A 24 -5.24 9.89 -0.57
C HIS A 24 -6.43 8.97 -0.85
N VAL A 25 -7.48 9.15 -0.09
CA VAL A 25 -8.76 8.47 -0.33
C VAL A 25 -9.43 9.09 -1.54
N LYS A 26 -9.84 8.25 -2.50
CA LYS A 26 -10.63 8.69 -3.65
C LYS A 26 -12.09 8.46 -3.32
N LYS A 27 -12.87 9.52 -3.30
CA LYS A 27 -14.24 9.43 -2.82
C LYS A 27 -15.21 8.96 -3.90
N ARG A 28 -16.08 8.05 -3.56
CA ARG A 28 -17.23 7.61 -4.34
C ARG A 28 -16.86 7.18 -5.76
N THR A 29 -15.94 6.23 -5.87
CA THR A 29 -15.56 5.71 -7.18
C THR A 29 -15.34 4.21 -7.14
N LEU A 30 -15.68 3.55 -8.26
CA LEU A 30 -15.36 2.15 -8.49
C LEU A 30 -14.13 1.99 -9.38
N ASN A 31 -13.67 3.11 -9.99
CA ASN A 31 -12.54 3.11 -10.91
C ASN A 31 -11.53 4.17 -10.48
N PRO A 32 -10.85 3.97 -9.33
CA PRO A 32 -9.93 4.98 -8.84
C PRO A 32 -8.68 5.09 -9.71
N VAL A 33 -8.24 6.34 -9.92
CA VAL A 33 -6.95 6.63 -10.53
C VAL A 33 -6.17 7.44 -9.51
N PHE A 34 -5.08 6.88 -9.01
CA PHE A 34 -4.36 7.53 -7.92
C PHE A 34 -3.31 8.51 -8.37
N ASN A 35 -2.59 8.26 -9.45
CA ASN A 35 -1.56 9.16 -9.99
C ASN A 35 -0.64 9.75 -8.92
N GLU A 36 -0.23 8.92 -7.98
CA GLU A 36 0.64 9.32 -6.88
C GLU A 36 1.93 8.52 -6.94
N SER A 37 3.03 9.18 -6.63
CA SER A 37 4.34 8.55 -6.56
C SER A 37 4.83 8.50 -5.13
N PHE A 38 5.51 7.40 -4.77
CA PHE A 38 6.03 7.22 -3.43
C PHE A 38 7.47 6.74 -3.50
N VAL A 39 8.27 7.24 -2.56
CA VAL A 39 9.68 6.84 -2.44
C VAL A 39 9.88 6.21 -1.07
N PHE A 40 10.49 5.05 -1.05
CA PHE A 40 10.90 4.39 0.18
C PHE A 40 12.42 4.40 0.27
N ASP A 41 12.93 4.71 1.46
CA ASP A 41 14.36 4.61 1.74
C ASP A 41 14.72 3.14 1.98
N ILE A 42 15.66 2.63 1.22
CA ILE A 42 16.12 1.25 1.34
C ILE A 42 17.11 1.18 2.50
N PRO A 43 17.01 0.21 3.39
CA PRO A 43 17.94 0.05 4.50
C PRO A 43 19.38 -0.11 4.00
N VAL A 44 20.33 0.39 4.78
CA VAL A 44 21.75 0.18 4.52
C VAL A 44 22.04 -1.32 4.51
N GLY A 45 22.73 -1.79 3.47
CA GLY A 45 23.01 -3.20 3.29
C GLY A 45 21.97 -3.95 2.42
N ALA A 46 20.86 -3.29 2.09
CA ALA A 46 19.80 -3.89 1.27
C ALA A 46 19.75 -3.32 -0.15
N GLU A 47 20.79 -2.68 -0.62
CA GLU A 47 20.83 -1.97 -1.91
C GLU A 47 20.59 -2.90 -3.10
N GLY A 48 20.94 -4.17 -2.97
CA GLY A 48 20.66 -5.17 -4.00
C GLY A 48 19.22 -5.63 -4.05
N LEU A 49 18.38 -5.14 -3.15
CA LEU A 49 16.98 -5.47 -2.99
C LEU A 49 16.73 -6.94 -2.61
N ASP A 50 17.75 -7.65 -2.17
CA ASP A 50 17.58 -8.99 -1.64
C ASP A 50 16.82 -8.91 -0.31
N ASN A 51 15.85 -9.79 -0.14
CA ASN A 51 14.96 -9.82 1.03
C ASN A 51 14.10 -8.55 1.18
N VAL A 52 13.98 -7.74 0.13
CA VAL A 52 13.13 -6.56 0.10
C VAL A 52 11.88 -6.87 -0.74
N SER A 53 10.72 -6.50 -0.22
CA SER A 53 9.47 -6.62 -0.96
C SER A 53 8.54 -5.44 -0.66
N LEU A 54 7.54 -5.27 -1.49
CA LEU A 54 6.49 -4.27 -1.32
C LEU A 54 5.15 -4.97 -1.19
N GLU A 55 4.39 -4.55 -0.21
CA GLU A 55 3.05 -5.06 0.02
C GLU A 55 2.04 -3.95 -0.27
N PHE A 56 1.05 -4.26 -1.08
CA PHE A 56 0.00 -3.31 -1.45
C PHE A 56 -1.34 -3.84 -0.97
N MET A 57 -2.11 -2.96 -0.35
CA MET A 57 -3.46 -3.27 0.08
C MET A 57 -4.39 -2.20 -0.44
N LEU A 58 -5.39 -2.60 -1.22
CA LEU A 58 -6.48 -1.72 -1.63
C LEU A 58 -7.58 -1.82 -0.57
N LEU A 59 -7.96 -0.69 0.00
CA LEU A 59 -8.93 -0.64 1.08
C LEU A 59 -10.07 0.31 0.73
N ASP A 60 -11.21 0.05 1.36
CA ASP A 60 -12.35 0.94 1.33
C ASP A 60 -12.39 1.72 2.64
N TRP A 61 -12.36 3.04 2.55
CA TRP A 61 -12.44 3.89 3.73
C TRP A 61 -13.86 3.85 4.29
N ASP A 62 -13.97 3.53 5.57
CA ASP A 62 -15.25 3.52 6.28
C ASP A 62 -15.07 4.23 7.62
N ARG A 63 -15.94 5.21 7.90
CA ARG A 63 -15.89 5.98 9.14
C ARG A 63 -16.49 5.26 10.33
N VAL A 64 -17.36 4.30 10.08
CA VAL A 64 -18.16 3.65 11.12
C VAL A 64 -17.52 2.37 11.59
N THR A 65 -16.93 1.63 10.67
CA THR A 65 -16.30 0.35 10.94
C THR A 65 -14.82 0.41 10.59
N LYS A 66 -14.12 -0.69 10.74
CA LYS A 66 -12.74 -0.78 10.28
C LYS A 66 -12.70 -0.79 8.76
N ASN A 67 -11.64 -0.22 8.20
CA ASN A 67 -11.45 -0.22 6.75
C ASN A 67 -11.38 -1.65 6.24
N GLU A 68 -12.14 -1.91 5.19
CA GLU A 68 -12.21 -3.22 4.59
C GLU A 68 -11.09 -3.38 3.56
N VAL A 69 -10.39 -4.50 3.60
CA VAL A 69 -9.38 -4.84 2.58
C VAL A 69 -10.09 -5.44 1.38
N LEU A 70 -9.97 -4.77 0.24
CA LEU A 70 -10.58 -5.21 -1.02
C LEU A 70 -9.63 -6.09 -1.82
N ARG A 71 -8.33 -5.84 -1.74
CA ARG A 71 -7.32 -6.60 -2.47
C ARG A 71 -5.97 -6.48 -1.79
N HIS A 72 -5.18 -7.55 -1.85
CA HIS A 72 -3.83 -7.61 -1.29
C HIS A 72 -2.87 -8.19 -2.33
N THR A 73 -1.73 -7.56 -2.51
CA THR A 73 -0.70 -8.00 -3.45
C THR A 73 0.67 -7.74 -2.85
N GLU A 74 1.60 -8.65 -3.08
CA GLU A 74 2.99 -8.48 -2.66
C GLU A 74 3.91 -8.65 -3.87
N LEU A 75 4.89 -7.73 -3.99
CA LEU A 75 5.89 -7.75 -5.06
C LEU A 75 7.27 -7.91 -4.44
N SER A 76 8.06 -8.82 -5.01
CA SER A 76 9.46 -9.01 -4.62
C SER A 76 10.34 -9.03 -5.87
N LYS A 77 11.63 -8.83 -5.63
CA LYS A 77 12.63 -8.89 -6.71
C LYS A 77 12.68 -10.27 -7.37
#